data_d9dcfb90c5c2e8601ac13adb7ab75565
#
_entry.id   d9dcfb90c5c2e8601ac13adb7ab75565
#
_cell.length_a   1.000
_cell.length_b   1.000
_cell.length_c   1.000
_cell.angle_alpha   90.00
_cell.angle_beta   90.00
_cell.angle_gamma   90.00
#
_symmetry.space_group_name_H-M   'P 1'
#
loop_
_entity.id
_entity.type
_entity.pdbx_description
1 polymer ?
#
loop_
_entity_poly.entity_id
_entity_poly.type
_entity_poly.pdbx_seq_one_letter_code
_entity_poly.pdbx_strand_id
1 'polypeptide(L)'
;MNLPTHPPKGQRRSLDQLWLTKLNQEGREALPPCLPKRPPALGLAVAQFNQEQYWQCHETLEEIWMLEEYPLRLFYHGLIKAAVGLLHLQRHNRLGAGKKLRDAECTLAPFIPNMMGIDIAKLLADIKPRLELIDSDLFSFQDAIDQLPTIQIRESH
;
A
#
# COMPACT_ATOMS: atom_id res chain seq x y z
N MET A 1 -9.54 23.59 -2.44
CA MET A 1 -10.79 22.88 -2.76
C MET A 1 -10.97 21.74 -1.78
N ASN A 2 -12.11 21.68 -1.12
CA ASN A 2 -12.40 20.61 -0.17
C ASN A 2 -12.96 19.40 -0.91
N LEU A 3 -12.25 18.29 -0.86
CA LEU A 3 -12.70 17.03 -1.44
C LEU A 3 -13.54 16.27 -0.42
N PRO A 4 -14.55 15.50 -0.87
CA PRO A 4 -15.28 14.62 0.02
C PRO A 4 -14.34 13.60 0.69
N THR A 5 -14.63 13.25 1.93
CA THR A 5 -13.83 12.27 2.68
C THR A 5 -14.39 10.85 2.58
N HIS A 6 -15.63 10.72 2.10
CA HIS A 6 -16.23 9.42 1.79
C HIS A 6 -16.60 9.37 0.31
N PRO A 7 -16.36 8.25 -0.38
CA PRO A 7 -16.73 8.16 -1.79
C PRO A 7 -18.24 8.02 -1.94
N PRO A 8 -18.89 8.89 -2.74
CA PRO A 8 -20.26 8.63 -3.15
C PRO A 8 -20.34 7.31 -3.92
N LYS A 9 -21.51 6.69 -3.89
CA LYS A 9 -21.73 5.41 -4.57
C LYS A 9 -21.33 5.51 -6.04
N GLY A 10 -20.45 4.59 -6.47
CA GLY A 10 -19.99 4.53 -7.86
C GLY A 10 -18.91 5.52 -8.25
N GLN A 11 -18.42 6.37 -7.34
CA GLN A 11 -17.43 7.40 -7.65
C GLN A 11 -16.07 7.18 -6.96
N ARG A 12 -15.82 6.01 -6.43
CA ARG A 12 -14.59 5.72 -5.69
C ARG A 12 -13.32 5.98 -6.52
N ARG A 13 -13.28 5.49 -7.75
CA ARG A 13 -12.08 5.63 -8.60
C ARG A 13 -11.74 7.09 -8.88
N SER A 14 -12.75 7.90 -9.18
CA SER A 14 -12.57 9.32 -9.43
C SER A 14 -12.04 10.03 -8.19
N LEU A 15 -12.58 9.70 -7.03
CA LEU A 15 -12.20 10.32 -5.77
C LEU A 15 -10.80 9.88 -5.33
N ASP A 16 -10.44 8.60 -5.54
CA ASP A 16 -9.07 8.12 -5.32
C ASP A 16 -8.08 9.00 -6.10
N GLN A 17 -8.36 9.24 -7.38
CA GLN A 17 -7.47 10.02 -8.24
C GLN A 17 -7.36 11.48 -7.80
N LEU A 18 -8.48 12.09 -7.41
CA LEU A 18 -8.48 13.47 -6.93
C LEU A 18 -7.68 13.63 -5.63
N TRP A 19 -7.84 12.70 -4.68
CA TRP A 19 -7.08 12.73 -3.44
C TRP A 19 -5.60 12.44 -3.66
N LEU A 20 -5.27 11.52 -4.55
CA LEU A 20 -3.88 11.22 -4.89
C LEU A 20 -3.19 12.46 -5.48
N THR A 21 -3.87 13.17 -6.38
CA THR A 21 -3.37 14.42 -6.95
C THR A 21 -3.14 15.46 -5.86
N LYS A 22 -4.10 15.63 -4.95
CA LYS A 22 -3.99 16.58 -3.84
C LYS A 22 -2.80 16.24 -2.93
N LEU A 23 -2.63 14.97 -2.58
CA LEU A 23 -1.52 14.52 -1.74
C LEU A 23 -0.17 14.77 -2.43
N ASN A 24 -0.09 14.56 -3.74
CA ASN A 24 1.14 14.80 -4.48
C ASN A 24 1.48 16.29 -4.59
N GLN A 25 0.47 17.16 -4.62
CA GLN A 25 0.67 18.61 -4.70
C GLN A 25 0.96 19.24 -3.33
N GLU A 26 0.24 18.83 -2.30
CA GLU A 26 0.29 19.47 -0.98
C GLU A 26 1.14 18.71 0.04
N GLY A 27 1.44 17.45 -0.23
CA GLY A 27 2.20 16.62 0.69
C GLY A 27 1.45 16.38 2.00
N ARG A 28 2.18 16.41 3.11
CA ARG A 28 1.60 16.14 4.43
C ARG A 28 0.57 17.18 4.88
N GLU A 29 0.54 18.35 4.25
CA GLU A 29 -0.48 19.37 4.53
C GLU A 29 -1.88 18.91 4.14
N ALA A 30 -2.00 17.96 3.21
CA ALA A 30 -3.28 17.37 2.83
C ALA A 30 -3.80 16.37 3.86
N LEU A 31 -2.97 15.95 4.82
CA LEU A 31 -3.37 15.03 5.88
C LEU A 31 -4.11 15.77 6.99
N PRO A 32 -4.98 15.07 7.76
CA PRO A 32 -5.62 15.69 8.93
C PRO A 32 -4.56 16.21 9.91
N PRO A 33 -4.81 17.33 10.61
CA PRO A 33 -3.86 17.87 11.59
C PRO A 33 -3.55 16.90 12.72
N CYS A 34 -4.50 16.04 13.07
CA CYS A 34 -4.35 15.01 14.08
C CYS A 34 -4.74 13.68 13.45
N LEU A 35 -3.77 12.78 13.37
CA LEU A 35 -4.03 11.44 12.82
C LEU A 35 -4.75 10.58 13.88
N PRO A 36 -5.67 9.72 13.45
CA PRO A 36 -6.31 8.80 14.37
C PRO A 36 -5.30 7.80 14.92
N LYS A 37 -5.67 7.16 16.03
CA LYS A 37 -4.86 6.10 16.60
C LYS A 37 -4.79 4.93 15.63
N ARG A 38 -3.60 4.30 15.55
CA ARG A 38 -3.41 3.12 14.71
C ARG A 38 -4.38 2.01 15.12
N PRO A 39 -5.19 1.48 14.18
CA PRO A 39 -6.11 0.38 14.53
C PRO A 39 -5.34 -0.90 14.85
N PRO A 40 -5.79 -1.69 15.85
CA PRO A 40 -5.11 -2.95 16.20
C PRO A 40 -5.00 -3.92 15.01
N ALA A 41 -6.00 -3.93 14.12
CA ALA A 41 -5.99 -4.80 12.95
C ALA A 41 -4.82 -4.51 12.01
N LEU A 42 -4.26 -3.30 12.02
CA LEU A 42 -3.09 -2.99 11.20
C LEU A 42 -1.87 -3.80 11.63
N GLY A 43 -1.67 -3.98 12.94
CA GLY A 43 -0.61 -4.84 13.44
C GLY A 43 -0.74 -6.29 12.97
N LEU A 44 -1.98 -6.81 12.98
CA LEU A 44 -2.25 -8.15 12.44
C LEU A 44 -1.93 -8.22 10.95
N ALA A 45 -2.36 -7.22 10.18
CA ALA A 45 -2.08 -7.19 8.75
C ALA A 45 -0.57 -7.19 8.45
N VAL A 46 0.20 -6.43 9.23
CA VAL A 46 1.67 -6.40 9.08
C VAL A 46 2.27 -7.77 9.39
N ALA A 47 1.82 -8.43 10.46
CA ALA A 47 2.30 -9.77 10.80
C ALA A 47 1.99 -10.76 9.68
N GLN A 48 0.78 -10.70 9.12
CA GLN A 48 0.38 -11.55 7.99
C GLN A 48 1.25 -11.27 6.75
N PHE A 49 1.48 -10.01 6.44
CA PHE A 49 2.34 -9.61 5.32
C PHE A 49 3.75 -10.20 5.50
N ASN A 50 4.33 -10.05 6.68
CA ASN A 50 5.69 -10.51 6.96
C ASN A 50 5.82 -12.03 7.02
N GLN A 51 4.71 -12.74 7.20
CA GLN A 51 4.65 -14.21 7.14
C GLN A 51 4.25 -14.71 5.75
N GLU A 52 4.21 -13.81 4.76
CA GLU A 52 3.85 -14.13 3.37
C GLU A 52 2.41 -14.65 3.23
N GLN A 53 1.54 -14.30 4.18
CA GLN A 53 0.13 -14.60 4.15
C GLN A 53 -0.62 -13.44 3.47
N TYR A 54 -0.34 -13.23 2.18
CA TYR A 54 -0.80 -12.04 1.47
C TYR A 54 -2.31 -12.01 1.25
N TRP A 55 -2.93 -13.15 1.07
CA TRP A 55 -4.39 -13.22 0.95
C TRP A 55 -5.06 -12.75 2.25
N GLN A 56 -4.63 -13.32 3.39
CA GLN A 56 -5.17 -12.94 4.70
C GLN A 56 -4.87 -11.48 5.02
N CYS A 57 -3.66 -11.01 4.69
CA CYS A 57 -3.29 -9.63 4.87
C CYS A 57 -4.21 -8.69 4.09
N HIS A 58 -4.49 -9.01 2.84
CA HIS A 58 -5.38 -8.25 1.98
C HIS A 58 -6.78 -8.18 2.59
N GLU A 59 -7.33 -9.28 3.09
CA GLU A 59 -8.64 -9.30 3.74
C GLU A 59 -8.68 -8.42 5.00
N THR A 60 -7.66 -8.54 5.85
CA THR A 60 -7.54 -7.72 7.06
C THR A 60 -7.49 -6.23 6.73
N LEU A 61 -6.70 -5.87 5.73
CA LEU A 61 -6.58 -4.47 5.29
C LEU A 61 -7.87 -3.95 4.66
N GLU A 62 -8.60 -4.78 3.92
CA GLU A 62 -9.88 -4.36 3.32
C GLU A 62 -10.91 -3.97 4.36
N GLU A 63 -10.97 -4.68 5.49
CA GLU A 63 -11.86 -4.33 6.59
C GLU A 63 -11.56 -2.93 7.14
N ILE A 64 -10.28 -2.58 7.28
CA ILE A 64 -9.87 -1.25 7.71
C ILE A 64 -10.23 -0.22 6.63
N TRP A 65 -9.86 -0.51 5.38
CA TRP A 65 -10.05 0.37 4.24
C TRP A 65 -11.52 0.73 4.00
N MET A 66 -12.41 -0.22 4.13
CA MET A 66 -13.84 0.00 3.89
C MET A 66 -14.45 1.03 4.83
N LEU A 67 -13.94 1.13 6.06
CA LEU A 67 -14.45 2.04 7.08
C LEU A 67 -13.67 3.36 7.17
N GLU A 68 -12.55 3.47 6.45
CA GLU A 68 -11.67 4.62 6.58
C GLU A 68 -12.05 5.74 5.61
N GLU A 69 -11.80 6.97 6.04
CA GLU A 69 -11.98 8.17 5.24
C GLU A 69 -10.71 8.55 4.49
N TYR A 70 -10.87 9.33 3.40
CA TYR A 70 -9.72 9.95 2.75
C TYR A 70 -9.12 11.03 3.66
N PRO A 71 -7.81 11.28 3.58
CA PRO A 71 -6.84 10.64 2.66
C PRO A 71 -6.27 9.31 3.16
N LEU A 72 -6.45 8.93 4.44
CA LEU A 72 -5.90 7.68 4.98
C LEU A 72 -6.40 6.44 4.25
N ARG A 73 -7.61 6.51 3.69
CA ARG A 73 -8.16 5.44 2.87
C ARG A 73 -7.19 5.03 1.75
N LEU A 74 -6.51 5.99 1.13
CA LEU A 74 -5.51 5.70 0.09
C LEU A 74 -4.28 4.98 0.64
N PHE A 75 -3.85 5.34 1.85
CA PHE A 75 -2.74 4.65 2.49
C PHE A 75 -3.04 3.16 2.66
N TYR A 76 -4.20 2.83 3.20
CA TYR A 76 -4.60 1.42 3.34
C TYR A 76 -4.76 0.73 1.99
N HIS A 77 -5.31 1.43 1.00
CA HIS A 77 -5.43 0.89 -0.35
C HIS A 77 -4.07 0.59 -0.97
N GLY A 78 -3.08 1.44 -0.73
CA GLY A 78 -1.71 1.20 -1.18
C GLY A 78 -1.11 -0.07 -0.57
N LEU A 79 -1.33 -0.30 0.71
CA LEU A 79 -0.90 -1.52 1.39
C LEU A 79 -1.60 -2.76 0.82
N ILE A 80 -2.90 -2.65 0.54
CA ILE A 80 -3.67 -3.73 -0.11
C ILE A 80 -3.04 -4.07 -1.46
N LYS A 81 -2.74 -3.07 -2.27
CA LYS A 81 -2.13 -3.29 -3.59
C LYS A 81 -0.76 -3.97 -3.49
N ALA A 82 0.03 -3.60 -2.49
CA ALA A 82 1.32 -4.25 -2.25
C ALA A 82 1.13 -5.74 -1.93
N ALA A 83 0.21 -6.06 -1.01
CA ALA A 83 -0.09 -7.44 -0.64
C ALA A 83 -0.59 -8.25 -1.85
N VAL A 84 -1.53 -7.69 -2.61
CA VAL A 84 -2.08 -8.36 -3.80
C VAL A 84 -1.01 -8.56 -4.87
N GLY A 85 -0.12 -7.59 -5.06
CA GLY A 85 1.00 -7.72 -6.00
C GLY A 85 1.93 -8.87 -5.64
N LEU A 86 2.27 -9.01 -4.35
CA LEU A 86 3.11 -10.11 -3.89
C LEU A 86 2.38 -11.46 -3.94
N LEU A 87 1.06 -11.45 -3.72
CA LEU A 87 0.24 -12.64 -3.91
C LEU A 87 0.31 -13.13 -5.36
N HIS A 88 0.23 -12.20 -6.31
CA HIS A 88 0.39 -12.55 -7.73
C HIS A 88 1.76 -13.16 -8.03
N LEU A 89 2.84 -12.66 -7.40
CA LEU A 89 4.17 -13.26 -7.56
C LEU A 89 4.18 -14.71 -7.06
N GLN A 90 3.57 -14.96 -5.89
CA GLN A 90 3.48 -16.32 -5.35
C GLN A 90 2.70 -17.26 -6.27
N ARG A 91 1.70 -16.72 -6.96
CA ARG A 91 0.83 -17.47 -7.88
C ARG A 91 1.35 -17.50 -9.31
N HIS A 92 2.58 -17.05 -9.52
CA HIS A 92 3.23 -17.00 -10.83
C HIS A 92 2.46 -16.18 -11.87
N ASN A 93 1.81 -15.10 -11.41
CA ASN A 93 1.14 -14.14 -12.28
C ASN A 93 2.00 -12.88 -12.42
N ARG A 94 2.94 -12.91 -13.37
CA ARG A 94 3.89 -11.81 -13.60
C ARG A 94 3.19 -10.50 -13.95
N LEU A 95 2.22 -10.55 -14.85
CA LEU A 95 1.50 -9.36 -15.32
C LEU A 95 0.73 -8.69 -14.19
N GLY A 96 -0.02 -9.49 -13.41
CA GLY A 96 -0.78 -8.99 -12.27
C GLY A 96 0.13 -8.41 -11.19
N ALA A 97 1.25 -9.08 -10.92
CA ALA A 97 2.23 -8.61 -9.92
C ALA A 97 2.79 -7.23 -10.32
N GLY A 98 3.24 -7.08 -11.56
CA GLY A 98 3.80 -5.81 -12.04
C GLY A 98 2.80 -4.68 -11.94
N LYS A 99 1.56 -4.92 -12.37
CA LYS A 99 0.50 -3.92 -12.35
C LYS A 99 0.19 -3.46 -10.92
N LYS A 100 0.00 -4.41 -10.00
CA LYS A 100 -0.36 -4.09 -8.61
C LYS A 100 0.79 -3.47 -7.84
N LEU A 101 2.02 -3.93 -8.03
CA LEU A 101 3.17 -3.34 -7.34
C LEU A 101 3.46 -1.93 -7.83
N ARG A 102 3.31 -1.64 -9.13
CA ARG A 102 3.43 -0.26 -9.63
C ARG A 102 2.33 0.65 -9.06
N ASP A 103 1.10 0.15 -8.99
CA ASP A 103 0.00 0.90 -8.38
C ASP A 103 0.27 1.17 -6.89
N ALA A 104 0.81 0.18 -6.17
CA ALA A 104 1.18 0.34 -4.76
C ALA A 104 2.24 1.44 -4.60
N GLU A 105 3.27 1.44 -5.44
CA GLU A 105 4.34 2.43 -5.41
C GLU A 105 3.77 3.85 -5.59
N CYS A 106 2.92 4.04 -6.61
CA CYS A 106 2.30 5.34 -6.86
C CYS A 106 1.37 5.78 -5.73
N THR A 107 0.59 4.85 -5.17
CA THR A 107 -0.39 5.17 -4.13
C THR A 107 0.28 5.47 -2.79
N LEU A 108 1.38 4.77 -2.48
CA LEU A 108 2.08 4.91 -1.19
C LEU A 108 3.11 6.04 -1.18
N ALA A 109 3.59 6.48 -2.35
CA ALA A 109 4.64 7.50 -2.43
C ALA A 109 4.34 8.77 -1.60
N PRO A 110 3.10 9.31 -1.59
CA PRO A 110 2.80 10.50 -0.81
C PRO A 110 2.93 10.32 0.71
N PHE A 111 2.99 9.07 1.18
CA PHE A 111 3.04 8.76 2.61
C PHE A 111 4.45 8.48 3.13
N ILE A 112 5.46 8.64 2.28
CA ILE A 112 6.87 8.55 2.69
C ILE A 112 7.21 9.70 3.65
N PRO A 113 8.05 9.49 4.69
CA PRO A 113 8.80 8.26 4.97
C PRO A 113 8.02 7.23 5.77
N ASN A 114 7.05 7.66 6.57
CA ASN A 114 6.27 6.74 7.40
C ASN A 114 4.84 7.25 7.59
N MET A 115 3.93 6.33 7.84
CA MET A 115 2.53 6.64 8.11
C MET A 115 1.97 5.59 9.08
N MET A 116 1.29 6.04 10.13
CA MET A 116 0.71 5.14 11.14
C MET A 116 1.74 4.18 11.74
N GLY A 117 2.99 4.62 11.87
CA GLY A 117 4.09 3.80 12.36
C GLY A 117 4.68 2.84 11.33
N ILE A 118 4.13 2.79 10.12
CA ILE A 118 4.64 1.93 9.05
C ILE A 118 5.77 2.65 8.30
N ASP A 119 6.90 1.97 8.14
CA ASP A 119 8.03 2.48 7.37
C ASP A 119 7.76 2.28 5.88
N ILE A 120 7.16 3.30 5.25
CA ILE A 120 6.79 3.27 3.83
C ILE A 120 8.02 3.36 2.94
N ALA A 121 9.01 4.16 3.32
CA ALA A 121 10.24 4.28 2.54
C ALA A 121 10.94 2.93 2.39
N LYS A 122 11.01 2.16 3.47
CA LYS A 122 11.61 0.82 3.43
C LYS A 122 10.79 -0.13 2.55
N LEU A 123 9.48 -0.12 2.71
CA LEU A 123 8.60 -1.00 1.93
C LEU A 123 8.78 -0.75 0.43
N LEU A 124 8.78 0.52 0.03
CA LEU A 124 8.96 0.88 -1.39
C LEU A 124 10.37 0.55 -1.89
N ALA A 125 11.39 0.70 -1.04
CA ALA A 125 12.75 0.29 -1.38
C ALA A 125 12.85 -1.23 -1.59
N ASP A 126 12.08 -2.02 -0.85
CA ASP A 126 12.03 -3.48 -1.01
C ASP A 126 11.23 -3.89 -2.26
N ILE A 127 10.19 -3.13 -2.61
CA ILE A 127 9.37 -3.41 -3.81
C ILE A 127 10.12 -3.10 -5.10
N LYS A 128 10.90 -2.03 -5.12
CA LYS A 128 11.57 -1.55 -6.34
C LYS A 128 12.40 -2.62 -7.06
N PRO A 129 13.28 -3.40 -6.37
CA PRO A 129 14.02 -4.45 -7.06
C PRO A 129 13.13 -5.53 -7.66
N ARG A 130 11.97 -5.80 -7.02
CA ARG A 130 11.00 -6.76 -7.56
C ARG A 130 10.40 -6.27 -8.86
N LEU A 131 10.07 -4.97 -8.95
CA LEU A 131 9.57 -4.36 -10.17
C LEU A 131 10.63 -4.37 -11.28
N GLU A 132 11.88 -4.08 -10.94
CA GLU A 132 12.98 -4.13 -11.91
C GLU A 132 13.14 -5.53 -12.49
N LEU A 133 13.04 -6.58 -11.65
CA LEU A 133 13.08 -7.97 -12.09
C LEU A 133 11.90 -8.32 -12.99
N ILE A 134 10.69 -7.90 -12.61
CA ILE A 134 9.46 -8.14 -13.38
C ILE A 134 9.56 -7.55 -14.79
N ASP A 135 10.19 -6.39 -14.91
CA ASP A 135 10.35 -5.68 -16.19
C ASP A 135 11.58 -6.16 -16.97
N SER A 136 12.40 -7.06 -16.42
CA SER A 136 13.63 -7.53 -17.04
C SER A 136 13.38 -8.72 -17.98
N ASP A 137 14.14 -8.76 -19.07
CA ASP A 137 14.15 -9.91 -19.99
C ASP A 137 14.67 -11.19 -19.31
N LEU A 138 15.41 -11.03 -18.21
CA LEU A 138 15.99 -12.14 -17.44
C LEU A 138 15.11 -12.51 -16.24
N PHE A 139 13.83 -12.19 -16.29
CA PHE A 139 12.92 -12.45 -15.17
C PHE A 139 12.84 -13.93 -14.82
N SER A 140 12.85 -14.19 -13.52
CA SER A 140 12.65 -15.51 -12.93
C SER A 140 11.79 -15.34 -11.67
N PHE A 141 10.74 -16.17 -11.54
CA PHE A 141 9.93 -16.15 -10.31
C PHE A 141 10.76 -16.50 -9.10
N GLN A 142 11.72 -17.40 -9.23
CA GLN A 142 12.59 -17.77 -8.11
C GLN A 142 13.39 -16.56 -7.60
N ASP A 143 13.94 -15.75 -8.50
CA ASP A 143 14.67 -14.54 -8.12
C ASP A 143 13.74 -13.49 -7.52
N ALA A 144 12.52 -13.37 -8.04
CA ALA A 144 11.55 -12.40 -7.57
C ALA A 144 11.01 -12.72 -6.17
N ILE A 145 10.87 -14.00 -5.83
CA ILE A 145 10.37 -14.44 -4.51
C ILE A 145 11.48 -14.68 -3.50
N ASP A 146 12.74 -14.63 -3.92
CA ASP A 146 13.88 -14.66 -3.00
C ASP A 146 13.96 -13.30 -2.29
N GLN A 147 13.92 -13.25 -0.98
CA GLN A 147 13.89 -12.00 -0.20
C GLN A 147 12.68 -11.10 -0.50
N LEU A 148 11.48 -11.59 -0.21
CA LEU A 148 10.27 -10.81 -0.37
C LEU A 148 10.24 -9.59 0.56
N PRO A 149 9.59 -8.48 0.15
CA PRO A 149 9.46 -7.30 0.98
C PRO A 149 8.84 -7.58 2.34
N THR A 150 9.26 -6.83 3.35
CA THR A 150 8.66 -6.87 4.69
C THR A 150 8.25 -5.46 5.11
N ILE A 151 7.32 -5.40 6.05
CA ILE A 151 6.86 -4.14 6.62
C ILE A 151 7.41 -4.03 8.04
N GLN A 152 8.02 -2.88 8.34
CA GLN A 152 8.46 -2.56 9.70
C GLN A 152 7.52 -1.57 10.33
N ILE A 153 7.12 -1.84 11.56
CA ILE A 153 6.37 -0.92 12.39
C ILE A 153 7.35 -0.24 13.34
N ARG A 154 7.37 1.09 13.32
CA ARG A 154 8.12 1.87 14.27
C ARG A 154 7.17 2.34 15.36
N GLU A 155 7.49 2.02 16.60
CA GLU A 155 6.73 2.53 17.72
C GLU A 155 7.18 3.96 18.00
N SER A 156 6.22 4.87 18.15
CA SER A 156 6.52 6.24 18.57
C SER A 156 6.74 6.24 20.08
N HIS A 157 7.87 6.76 20.47
CA HIS A 157 8.18 7.00 21.89
C HIS A 157 7.57 8.31 22.36
#